data_ad2b577ba43631dc05c774523a56f6d5
#
_entry.id   ad2b577ba43631dc05c774523a56f6d5
#
_cell.length_a   1.000
_cell.length_b   1.000
_cell.length_c   1.000
_cell.angle_alpha   90.00
_cell.angle_beta   90.00
_cell.angle_gamma   90.00
#
_symmetry.space_group_name_H-M   'P 1'
#
loop_
_entity.id
_entity.type
_entity.pdbx_description
1 polymer ?
#
loop_
_entity_poly.entity_id
_entity_poly.type
_entity_poly.pdbx_seq_one_letter_code
_entity_poly.pdbx_strand_id
1 'polypeptide(L)'
;GLDSVNEDSSNQQAYAHSNRSYEGQRNSFMFSLLVLASYIIKADGRVMHSEMELVRRFLRQNFGEQAKQQGEEILLKLFEQQKRLGMAEYRTVIQDSCHQIRANMAYEQRLQLLNFLVMIAQADAVVSPEEIAALKEVAIHMGLSVEDVIQMLNLRSGSSATSSLDDAYKVLGIAPSATNDEVKAAYRKMALKHHPDKVAALGEDVRKAAEKKFQEINDAKEKIFKARGL
;
A
#
# COMPACT_ATOMS: atom_id res chain seq x y z
N GLY A 1 -26.86 28.85 32.30
CA GLY A 1 -26.62 29.35 30.96
C GLY A 1 -25.14 29.58 30.65
N LEU A 2 -24.21 29.08 31.51
CA LEU A 2 -22.73 29.21 31.27
C LEU A 2 -22.04 27.86 30.96
N ASP A 3 -22.74 26.74 31.16
CA ASP A 3 -22.18 25.41 30.95
C ASP A 3 -22.25 24.90 29.50
N SER A 4 -23.18 25.44 28.70
CA SER A 4 -23.32 25.03 27.27
C SER A 4 -22.31 25.64 26.30
N VAL A 5 -21.66 26.75 26.68
CA VAL A 5 -20.67 27.42 25.81
C VAL A 5 -19.28 26.77 25.88
N ASN A 6 -18.97 26.09 27.01
CA ASN A 6 -17.67 25.43 27.19
C ASN A 6 -17.60 24.04 26.52
N GLU A 7 -18.74 23.33 26.40
CA GLU A 7 -18.78 22.04 25.73
C GLU A 7 -18.63 22.17 24.21
N ASP A 8 -19.19 23.23 23.62
CA ASP A 8 -19.12 23.46 22.19
C ASP A 8 -17.71 23.86 21.74
N SER A 9 -17.02 24.65 22.57
CA SER A 9 -15.63 25.06 22.31
C SER A 9 -14.63 23.90 22.41
N SER A 10 -14.81 23.00 23.39
CA SER A 10 -13.97 21.82 23.58
C SER A 10 -14.20 20.79 22.47
N ASN A 11 -15.43 20.65 22.00
CA ASN A 11 -15.78 19.76 20.92
C ASN A 11 -15.22 20.26 19.57
N GLN A 12 -15.30 21.57 19.29
CA GLN A 12 -14.73 22.17 18.09
C GLN A 12 -13.19 22.06 18.08
N GLN A 13 -12.53 22.23 19.21
CA GLN A 13 -11.09 22.05 19.33
C GLN A 13 -10.66 20.59 19.14
N ALA A 14 -11.44 19.64 19.66
CA ALA A 14 -11.19 18.20 19.48
C ALA A 14 -11.35 17.79 18.01
N TYR A 15 -12.38 18.28 17.31
CA TYR A 15 -12.57 18.04 15.87
C TYR A 15 -11.47 18.66 15.04
N ALA A 16 -11.04 19.88 15.33
CA ALA A 16 -9.96 20.56 14.63
C ALA A 16 -8.62 19.83 14.82
N HIS A 17 -8.36 19.33 16.02
CA HIS A 17 -7.14 18.56 16.33
C HIS A 17 -7.14 17.20 15.62
N SER A 18 -8.28 16.51 15.61
CA SER A 18 -8.47 15.25 14.89
C SER A 18 -8.25 15.42 13.39
N ASN A 19 -8.84 16.44 12.77
CA ASN A 19 -8.67 16.72 11.34
C ASN A 19 -7.21 17.03 10.97
N ARG A 20 -6.49 17.80 11.78
CA ARG A 20 -5.06 18.08 11.57
C ARG A 20 -4.20 16.82 11.66
N SER A 21 -4.54 15.90 12.57
CA SER A 21 -3.87 14.62 12.69
C SER A 21 -4.08 13.74 11.45
N TYR A 22 -5.31 13.68 10.92
CA TYR A 22 -5.61 12.93 9.70
C TYR A 22 -4.94 13.52 8.47
N GLU A 23 -4.92 14.83 8.31
CA GLU A 23 -4.19 15.50 7.23
C GLU A 23 -2.67 15.24 7.32
N GLY A 24 -2.10 15.27 8.51
CA GLY A 24 -0.69 14.95 8.75
C GLY A 24 -0.36 13.50 8.35
N GLN A 25 -1.22 12.55 8.69
CA GLN A 25 -1.06 11.15 8.29
C GLN A 25 -1.14 10.96 6.78
N ARG A 26 -2.10 11.59 6.11
CA ARG A 26 -2.26 11.55 4.66
C ARG A 26 -1.06 12.15 3.94
N ASN A 27 -0.55 13.29 4.40
CA ASN A 27 0.62 13.95 3.83
C ASN A 27 1.88 13.12 4.01
N SER A 28 2.07 12.51 5.18
CA SER A 28 3.17 11.58 5.45
C SER A 28 3.12 10.36 4.55
N PHE A 29 1.93 9.80 4.33
CA PHE A 29 1.72 8.68 3.41
C PHE A 29 2.08 9.07 1.98
N MET A 30 1.57 10.21 1.50
CA MET A 30 1.87 10.74 0.16
C MET A 30 3.37 10.94 -0.05
N PHE A 31 4.04 11.60 0.89
CA PHE A 31 5.47 11.87 0.77
C PHE A 31 6.29 10.58 0.78
N SER A 32 5.96 9.66 1.67
CA SER A 32 6.59 8.33 1.73
C SER A 32 6.38 7.56 0.42
N LEU A 33 5.17 7.62 -0.14
CA LEU A 33 4.87 6.98 -1.43
C LEU A 33 5.76 7.55 -2.54
N LEU A 34 5.92 8.86 -2.64
CA LEU A 34 6.76 9.50 -3.66
C LEU A 34 8.23 9.10 -3.53
N VAL A 35 8.76 9.12 -2.31
CA VAL A 35 10.16 8.71 -2.04
C VAL A 35 10.39 7.27 -2.47
N LEU A 36 9.56 6.34 -2.04
CA LEU A 36 9.72 4.92 -2.36
C LEU A 36 9.39 4.63 -3.82
N ALA A 37 8.39 5.29 -4.40
CA ALA A 37 8.05 5.16 -5.81
C ALA A 37 9.21 5.57 -6.72
N SER A 38 9.97 6.60 -6.36
CA SER A 38 11.15 7.01 -7.12
C SER A 38 12.19 5.89 -7.27
N TYR A 39 12.33 5.09 -6.23
CA TYR A 39 13.24 3.94 -6.22
C TYR A 39 12.71 2.76 -7.04
N ILE A 40 11.42 2.44 -6.87
CA ILE A 40 10.78 1.33 -7.61
C ILE A 40 10.72 1.63 -9.11
N ILE A 41 10.27 2.81 -9.49
CA ILE A 41 10.13 3.22 -10.90
C ILE A 41 11.47 3.19 -11.65
N LYS A 42 12.54 3.57 -10.98
CA LYS A 42 13.89 3.62 -11.57
C LYS A 42 14.70 2.33 -11.42
N ALA A 43 14.14 1.30 -10.80
CA ALA A 43 14.90 0.08 -10.47
C ALA A 43 15.51 -0.62 -11.69
N ASP A 44 14.81 -0.63 -12.82
CA ASP A 44 15.29 -1.17 -14.10
C ASP A 44 15.91 -0.12 -15.03
N GLY A 45 16.07 1.11 -14.58
CA GLY A 45 16.59 2.23 -15.36
C GLY A 45 15.59 2.87 -16.32
N ARG A 46 14.35 2.41 -16.36
CA ARG A 46 13.28 2.93 -17.23
C ARG A 46 12.19 3.61 -16.42
N VAL A 47 11.66 4.71 -16.95
CA VAL A 47 10.46 5.34 -16.39
C VAL A 47 9.32 5.15 -17.38
N MET A 48 8.35 4.34 -17.02
CA MET A 48 7.22 4.04 -17.86
C MET A 48 6.10 5.06 -17.68
N HIS A 49 5.47 5.44 -18.79
CA HIS A 49 4.35 6.39 -18.78
C HIS A 49 3.19 5.92 -17.89
N SER A 50 2.86 4.64 -17.93
CA SER A 50 1.79 4.03 -17.15
C SER A 50 2.03 4.11 -15.64
N GLU A 51 3.28 3.95 -15.19
CA GLU A 51 3.67 4.11 -13.78
C GLU A 51 3.48 5.56 -13.33
N MET A 52 3.93 6.52 -14.12
CA MET A 52 3.76 7.94 -13.83
C MET A 52 2.30 8.36 -13.84
N GLU A 53 1.49 7.85 -14.76
CA GLU A 53 0.05 8.12 -14.81
C GLU A 53 -0.68 7.59 -13.57
N LEU A 54 -0.30 6.42 -13.05
CA LEU A 54 -0.89 5.91 -11.82
C LEU A 54 -0.60 6.84 -10.64
N VAL A 55 0.65 7.30 -10.50
CA VAL A 55 1.04 8.25 -9.44
C VAL A 55 0.28 9.57 -9.58
N ARG A 56 0.20 10.13 -10.78
CA ARG A 56 -0.54 11.38 -11.04
C ARG A 56 -2.00 11.26 -10.67
N ARG A 57 -2.66 10.17 -11.07
CA ARG A 57 -4.06 9.91 -10.75
C ARG A 57 -4.29 9.79 -9.26
N PHE A 58 -3.44 9.05 -8.56
CA PHE A 58 -3.51 8.94 -7.11
C PHE A 58 -3.40 10.31 -6.42
N LEU A 59 -2.43 11.12 -6.80
CA LEU A 59 -2.23 12.46 -6.23
C LEU A 59 -3.43 13.37 -6.50
N ARG A 60 -3.94 13.37 -7.73
CA ARG A 60 -5.09 14.18 -8.12
C ARG A 60 -6.34 13.80 -7.35
N GLN A 61 -6.65 12.52 -7.24
CA GLN A 61 -7.87 12.02 -6.62
C GLN A 61 -7.88 12.23 -5.11
N ASN A 62 -6.74 12.07 -4.45
CA ASN A 62 -6.66 12.18 -2.99
C ASN A 62 -6.33 13.58 -2.47
N PHE A 63 -5.61 14.38 -3.26
CA PHE A 63 -5.04 15.66 -2.80
C PHE A 63 -5.34 16.83 -3.73
N GLY A 64 -5.93 16.60 -4.89
CA GLY A 64 -6.29 17.64 -5.86
C GLY A 64 -5.19 17.96 -6.88
N GLU A 65 -5.53 18.81 -7.86
CA GLU A 65 -4.66 19.11 -8.99
C GLU A 65 -3.36 19.82 -8.61
N GLN A 66 -3.41 20.71 -7.63
CA GLN A 66 -2.22 21.42 -7.15
C GLN A 66 -1.24 20.46 -6.48
N ALA A 67 -1.74 19.56 -5.65
CA ALA A 67 -0.91 18.53 -5.02
C ALA A 67 -0.32 17.55 -6.04
N LYS A 68 -1.05 17.24 -7.10
CA LYS A 68 -0.54 16.44 -8.22
C LYS A 68 0.67 17.12 -8.88
N GLN A 69 0.58 18.41 -9.18
CA GLN A 69 1.70 19.17 -9.76
C GLN A 69 2.91 19.21 -8.83
N GLN A 70 2.70 19.50 -7.56
CA GLN A 70 3.76 19.53 -6.55
C GLN A 70 4.40 18.17 -6.33
N GLY A 71 3.60 17.11 -6.27
CA GLY A 71 4.07 15.74 -6.12
C GLY A 71 4.88 15.25 -7.32
N GLU A 72 4.47 15.63 -8.51
CA GLU A 72 5.21 15.37 -9.75
C GLU A 72 6.59 16.04 -9.74
N GLU A 73 6.66 17.30 -9.33
CA GLU A 73 7.92 18.04 -9.18
C GLU A 73 8.84 17.39 -8.14
N ILE A 74 8.29 16.94 -7.01
CA ILE A 74 9.03 16.21 -5.98
C ILE A 74 9.61 14.92 -6.57
N LEU A 75 8.80 14.16 -7.29
CA LEU A 75 9.24 12.89 -7.89
C LEU A 75 10.37 13.11 -8.91
N LEU A 76 10.26 14.13 -9.76
CA LEU A 76 11.31 14.49 -10.71
C LEU A 76 12.61 14.90 -10.01
N LYS A 77 12.54 15.66 -8.92
CA LYS A 77 13.70 16.02 -8.09
C LYS A 77 14.34 14.78 -7.44
N LEU A 78 13.55 13.82 -7.03
CA LEU A 78 14.04 12.55 -6.49
C LEU A 78 14.78 11.74 -7.56
N PHE A 79 14.29 11.72 -8.79
CA PHE A 79 15.00 11.10 -9.91
C PHE A 79 16.34 11.78 -10.19
N GLU A 80 16.39 13.11 -10.18
CA GLU A 80 17.64 13.88 -10.32
C GLU A 80 18.62 13.59 -9.19
N GLN A 81 18.14 13.52 -7.94
CA GLN A 81 18.95 13.18 -6.78
C GLN A 81 19.55 11.78 -6.91
N GLN A 82 18.74 10.80 -7.35
CA GLN A 82 19.18 9.43 -7.59
C GLN A 82 20.29 9.39 -8.64
N LYS A 83 20.15 10.15 -9.74
CA LYS A 83 21.15 10.25 -10.79
C LYS A 83 22.45 10.89 -10.27
N ARG A 84 22.34 11.92 -9.44
CA ARG A 84 23.50 12.63 -8.87
C ARG A 84 24.27 11.80 -7.86
N LEU A 85 23.56 11.12 -6.95
CA LEU A 85 24.18 10.32 -5.88
C LEU A 85 24.71 8.97 -6.36
N GLY A 86 24.09 8.40 -7.40
CA GLY A 86 24.32 7.03 -7.83
C GLY A 86 23.51 6.02 -7.03
N MET A 87 23.43 4.80 -7.53
CA MET A 87 22.55 3.76 -6.98
C MET A 87 22.92 3.35 -5.55
N ALA A 88 24.19 3.24 -5.22
CA ALA A 88 24.63 2.80 -3.90
C ALA A 88 24.23 3.79 -2.79
N GLU A 89 24.49 5.07 -2.99
CA GLU A 89 24.14 6.12 -2.03
C GLU A 89 22.63 6.32 -1.95
N TYR A 90 21.94 6.30 -3.07
CA TYR A 90 20.49 6.44 -3.11
C TYR A 90 19.78 5.27 -2.41
N ARG A 91 20.30 4.06 -2.57
CA ARG A 91 19.83 2.88 -1.82
C ARG A 91 19.90 3.13 -0.31
N THR A 92 20.98 3.71 0.19
CA THR A 92 21.10 4.07 1.60
C THR A 92 20.04 5.09 2.03
N VAL A 93 19.79 6.11 1.22
CA VAL A 93 18.72 7.09 1.45
C VAL A 93 17.36 6.40 1.55
N ILE A 94 17.08 5.47 0.66
CA ILE A 94 15.82 4.70 0.67
C ILE A 94 15.71 3.80 1.90
N GLN A 95 16.77 3.11 2.29
CA GLN A 95 16.79 2.28 3.49
C GLN A 95 16.53 3.12 4.75
N ASP A 96 17.17 4.26 4.88
CA ASP A 96 16.94 5.19 6.00
C ASP A 96 15.50 5.70 6.01
N SER A 97 14.94 6.03 4.87
CA SER A 97 13.53 6.43 4.72
C SER A 97 12.58 5.30 5.15
N CYS A 98 12.86 4.06 4.76
CA CYS A 98 12.08 2.90 5.19
C CYS A 98 12.11 2.69 6.71
N HIS A 99 13.28 2.87 7.34
CA HIS A 99 13.42 2.76 8.80
C HIS A 99 12.62 3.84 9.53
N GLN A 100 12.59 5.07 9.02
CA GLN A 100 11.77 6.15 9.57
C GLN A 100 10.28 5.87 9.38
N ILE A 101 9.87 5.37 8.22
CA ILE A 101 8.49 4.96 7.95
C ILE A 101 8.08 3.85 8.92
N ARG A 102 8.94 2.86 9.13
CA ARG A 102 8.69 1.78 10.10
C ARG A 102 8.49 2.31 11.51
N ALA A 103 9.27 3.30 11.93
CA ALA A 103 9.20 3.87 13.27
C ALA A 103 7.95 4.75 13.50
N ASN A 104 7.46 5.42 12.45
CA ASN A 104 6.45 6.48 12.59
C ASN A 104 5.09 6.14 11.97
N MET A 105 5.00 5.07 11.18
CA MET A 105 3.77 4.68 10.48
C MET A 105 3.25 3.34 11.00
N ALA A 106 1.94 3.23 11.24
CA ALA A 106 1.31 2.00 11.67
C ALA A 106 1.51 0.87 10.65
N TYR A 107 1.54 -0.37 11.13
CA TYR A 107 1.77 -1.56 10.30
C TYR A 107 0.82 -1.64 9.10
N GLU A 108 -0.49 -1.44 9.32
CA GLU A 108 -1.51 -1.51 8.27
C GLU A 108 -1.34 -0.41 7.22
N GLN A 109 -0.89 0.75 7.64
CA GLN A 109 -0.57 1.88 6.73
C GLN A 109 0.67 1.57 5.88
N ARG A 110 1.71 0.97 6.46
CA ARG A 110 2.90 0.52 5.73
C ARG A 110 2.56 -0.57 4.73
N LEU A 111 1.65 -1.46 5.09
CA LEU A 111 1.16 -2.51 4.19
C LEU A 111 0.43 -1.91 2.98
N GLN A 112 -0.41 -0.89 3.17
CA GLN A 112 -1.06 -0.20 2.06
C GLN A 112 -0.07 0.62 1.22
N LEU A 113 0.95 1.19 1.84
CA LEU A 113 2.04 1.84 1.12
C LEU A 113 2.74 0.86 0.18
N LEU A 114 3.08 -0.33 0.66
CA LEU A 114 3.63 -1.41 -0.16
C LEU A 114 2.67 -1.82 -1.28
N ASN A 115 1.38 -1.94 -0.98
CA ASN A 115 0.37 -2.28 -1.97
C ASN A 115 0.35 -1.27 -3.13
N PHE A 116 0.41 0.03 -2.84
CA PHE A 116 0.47 1.07 -3.86
C PHE A 116 1.76 1.01 -4.69
N LEU A 117 2.90 0.69 -4.07
CA LEU A 117 4.16 0.49 -4.78
C LEU A 117 4.07 -0.70 -5.75
N VAL A 118 3.45 -1.80 -5.32
CA VAL A 118 3.17 -2.95 -6.19
C VAL A 118 2.24 -2.55 -7.35
N MET A 119 1.21 -1.75 -7.08
CA MET A 119 0.30 -1.22 -8.11
C MET A 119 1.05 -0.39 -9.15
N ILE A 120 1.96 0.46 -8.72
CA ILE A 120 2.78 1.27 -9.62
C ILE A 120 3.64 0.36 -10.51
N ALA A 121 4.33 -0.60 -9.93
CA ALA A 121 5.15 -1.55 -10.68
C ALA A 121 4.34 -2.37 -11.69
N GLN A 122 3.09 -2.74 -11.36
CA GLN A 122 2.19 -3.50 -12.22
C GLN A 122 1.43 -2.65 -13.25
N ALA A 123 1.56 -1.34 -13.21
CA ALA A 123 0.86 -0.46 -14.16
C ALA A 123 1.28 -0.69 -15.62
N ASP A 124 2.42 -1.28 -15.84
CA ASP A 124 3.01 -1.63 -17.14
C ASP A 124 2.84 -3.12 -17.50
N ALA A 125 1.88 -3.82 -17.03
CA ALA A 125 1.60 -5.22 -17.34
C ALA A 125 2.75 -6.22 -17.05
N VAL A 126 4.01 -5.80 -17.12
CA VAL A 126 5.19 -6.63 -16.84
C VAL A 126 6.02 -5.98 -15.73
N VAL A 127 6.15 -6.66 -14.60
CA VAL A 127 7.02 -6.25 -13.50
C VAL A 127 8.40 -6.84 -13.74
N SER A 128 9.42 -6.00 -13.85
CA SER A 128 10.79 -6.44 -14.07
C SER A 128 11.38 -7.15 -12.84
N PRO A 129 12.38 -8.05 -13.02
CA PRO A 129 13.08 -8.65 -11.89
C PRO A 129 13.72 -7.61 -10.96
N GLU A 130 14.20 -6.50 -11.48
CA GLU A 130 14.78 -5.40 -10.73
C GLU A 130 13.74 -4.69 -9.87
N GLU A 131 12.55 -4.45 -10.40
CA GLU A 131 11.42 -3.89 -9.64
C GLU A 131 10.96 -4.83 -8.52
N ILE A 132 10.87 -6.13 -8.79
CA ILE A 132 10.54 -7.14 -7.78
C ILE A 132 11.58 -7.15 -6.66
N ALA A 133 12.86 -7.11 -7.00
CA ALA A 133 13.94 -7.05 -6.01
C ALA A 133 13.86 -5.78 -5.16
N ALA A 134 13.59 -4.63 -5.78
CA ALA A 134 13.43 -3.37 -5.08
C ALA A 134 12.20 -3.38 -4.14
N LEU A 135 11.07 -3.95 -4.57
CA LEU A 135 9.87 -4.11 -3.74
C LEU A 135 10.15 -4.99 -2.51
N LYS A 136 10.86 -6.09 -2.68
CA LYS A 136 11.25 -6.99 -1.58
C LYS A 136 12.18 -6.28 -0.59
N GLU A 137 13.15 -5.54 -1.08
CA GLU A 137 14.08 -4.77 -0.25
C GLU A 137 13.34 -3.71 0.58
N VAL A 138 12.51 -2.93 -0.05
CA VAL A 138 11.69 -1.90 0.62
C VAL A 138 10.75 -2.53 1.66
N ALA A 139 10.11 -3.63 1.33
CA ALA A 139 9.25 -4.36 2.27
C ALA A 139 9.99 -4.78 3.54
N ILE A 140 11.15 -5.41 3.40
CA ILE A 140 11.97 -5.86 4.54
C ILE A 140 12.37 -4.67 5.42
N HIS A 141 12.86 -3.59 4.84
CA HIS A 141 13.28 -2.40 5.58
C HIS A 141 12.11 -1.65 6.24
N MET A 142 10.91 -1.77 5.70
CA MET A 142 9.68 -1.25 6.33
C MET A 142 9.12 -2.18 7.43
N GLY A 143 9.76 -3.31 7.73
CA GLY A 143 9.27 -4.26 8.70
C GLY A 143 8.11 -5.12 8.21
N LEU A 144 8.03 -5.30 6.89
CA LEU A 144 7.10 -6.21 6.22
C LEU A 144 7.84 -7.45 5.74
N SER A 145 7.15 -8.39 5.09
CA SER A 145 7.75 -9.63 4.64
C SER A 145 7.85 -9.72 3.10
N VAL A 146 8.75 -10.57 2.62
CA VAL A 146 8.83 -10.92 1.20
C VAL A 146 7.54 -11.59 0.72
N GLU A 147 6.90 -12.39 1.57
CA GLU A 147 5.61 -13.02 1.30
C GLU A 147 4.51 -12.00 1.04
N ASP A 148 4.53 -10.87 1.73
CA ASP A 148 3.60 -9.76 1.47
C ASP A 148 3.70 -9.27 0.03
N VAL A 149 4.92 -9.11 -0.48
CA VAL A 149 5.17 -8.71 -1.87
C VAL A 149 4.63 -9.76 -2.85
N ILE A 150 4.97 -11.02 -2.62
CA ILE A 150 4.56 -12.14 -3.49
C ILE A 150 3.03 -12.25 -3.52
N GLN A 151 2.37 -12.18 -2.39
CA GLN A 151 0.91 -12.22 -2.29
C GLN A 151 0.26 -11.05 -3.03
N MET A 152 0.80 -9.84 -2.89
CA MET A 152 0.29 -8.65 -3.58
C MET A 152 0.45 -8.77 -5.10
N LEU A 153 1.56 -9.29 -5.58
CA LEU A 153 1.79 -9.56 -7.00
C LEU A 153 0.81 -10.62 -7.54
N ASN A 154 0.57 -11.69 -6.79
CA ASN A 154 -0.33 -12.77 -7.18
C ASN A 154 -1.80 -12.36 -7.19
N LEU A 155 -2.26 -11.55 -6.22
CA LEU A 155 -3.63 -11.04 -6.15
C LEU A 155 -4.04 -10.26 -7.40
N ARG A 156 -3.10 -9.61 -8.07
CA ARG A 156 -3.36 -8.85 -9.29
C ARG A 156 -3.27 -9.66 -10.56
N SER A 157 -2.40 -10.66 -10.58
CA SER A 157 -2.30 -11.60 -11.69
C SER A 157 -3.58 -12.45 -11.86
N GLY A 158 -4.34 -12.63 -10.77
CA GLY A 158 -5.58 -13.41 -10.73
C GLY A 158 -6.85 -12.62 -11.03
N SER A 159 -6.79 -11.40 -11.54
CA SER A 159 -7.95 -10.55 -11.79
C SER A 159 -8.81 -10.96 -13.00
N SER A 160 -8.49 -12.03 -13.68
CA SER A 160 -9.41 -12.67 -14.60
C SER A 160 -10.42 -13.54 -13.82
N ALA A 161 -11.69 -13.39 -14.12
CA ALA A 161 -12.87 -13.91 -13.42
C ALA A 161 -12.99 -15.45 -13.27
N THR A 162 -11.94 -16.18 -13.49
CA THR A 162 -11.85 -17.65 -13.33
C THR A 162 -10.66 -18.01 -12.47
N SER A 163 -10.64 -17.48 -11.25
CA SER A 163 -9.63 -17.95 -10.30
C SER A 163 -9.93 -19.41 -9.98
N SER A 164 -8.96 -20.28 -10.24
CA SER A 164 -9.02 -21.69 -9.83
C SER A 164 -9.01 -21.80 -8.30
N LEU A 165 -9.39 -22.97 -7.79
CA LEU A 165 -9.28 -23.26 -6.36
C LEU A 165 -7.82 -23.09 -5.86
N ASP A 166 -6.83 -23.42 -6.69
CA ASP A 166 -5.41 -23.23 -6.38
C ASP A 166 -5.05 -21.75 -6.19
N ASP A 167 -5.63 -20.86 -7.01
CA ASP A 167 -5.45 -19.41 -6.85
C ASP A 167 -6.03 -18.91 -5.53
N ALA A 168 -7.18 -19.46 -5.11
CA ALA A 168 -7.78 -19.12 -3.82
C ALA A 168 -6.84 -19.47 -2.64
N TYR A 169 -6.19 -20.63 -2.69
CA TYR A 169 -5.18 -20.99 -1.68
C TYR A 169 -3.97 -20.05 -1.68
N LYS A 170 -3.51 -19.63 -2.85
CA LYS A 170 -2.43 -18.63 -2.98
C LYS A 170 -2.82 -17.27 -2.39
N VAL A 171 -4.06 -16.84 -2.60
CA VAL A 171 -4.57 -15.59 -2.00
C VAL A 171 -4.49 -15.63 -0.48
N LEU A 172 -4.82 -16.75 0.15
CA LEU A 172 -4.71 -16.93 1.59
C LEU A 172 -3.27 -17.24 2.06
N GLY A 173 -2.34 -17.47 1.14
CA GLY A 173 -0.94 -17.75 1.45
C GLY A 173 -0.71 -19.13 2.08
N ILE A 174 -1.52 -20.11 1.73
CA ILE A 174 -1.47 -21.48 2.23
C ILE A 174 -1.45 -22.52 1.11
N ALA A 175 -0.97 -23.72 1.43
CA ALA A 175 -1.00 -24.84 0.50
C ALA A 175 -2.39 -25.50 0.44
N PRO A 176 -2.76 -26.12 -0.70
CA PRO A 176 -4.00 -26.91 -0.78
C PRO A 176 -4.11 -28.04 0.25
N SER A 177 -2.97 -28.52 0.76
CA SER A 177 -2.88 -29.55 1.80
C SER A 177 -3.10 -29.03 3.22
N ALA A 178 -3.29 -27.70 3.42
CA ALA A 178 -3.52 -27.12 4.74
C ALA A 178 -4.80 -27.72 5.37
N THR A 179 -4.78 -27.87 6.68
CA THR A 179 -5.93 -28.33 7.47
C THR A 179 -7.05 -27.29 7.46
N ASN A 180 -8.28 -27.68 7.80
CA ASN A 180 -9.39 -26.75 7.91
C ASN A 180 -9.14 -25.64 8.94
N ASP A 181 -8.49 -25.96 10.06
CA ASP A 181 -8.12 -24.98 11.08
C ASP A 181 -7.06 -23.99 10.57
N GLU A 182 -6.09 -24.48 9.79
CA GLU A 182 -5.08 -23.62 9.14
C GLU A 182 -5.73 -22.69 8.11
N VAL A 183 -6.70 -23.15 7.34
CA VAL A 183 -7.46 -22.33 6.40
C VAL A 183 -8.20 -21.21 7.13
N LYS A 184 -8.92 -21.55 8.20
CA LYS A 184 -9.65 -20.57 9.02
C LYS A 184 -8.72 -19.54 9.68
N ALA A 185 -7.57 -20.00 10.19
CA ALA A 185 -6.56 -19.13 10.80
C ALA A 185 -5.94 -18.18 9.76
N ALA A 186 -5.59 -18.68 8.57
CA ALA A 186 -5.06 -17.89 7.48
C ALA A 186 -6.05 -16.82 7.02
N TYR A 187 -7.32 -17.18 6.85
CA TYR A 187 -8.36 -16.22 6.51
C TYR A 187 -8.48 -15.09 7.56
N ARG A 188 -8.58 -15.44 8.84
CA ARG A 188 -8.67 -14.43 9.91
C ARG A 188 -7.47 -13.49 9.92
N LYS A 189 -6.28 -14.03 9.76
CA LYS A 189 -5.04 -13.23 9.68
C LYS A 189 -5.08 -12.26 8.52
N MET A 190 -5.43 -12.72 7.32
CA MET A 190 -5.51 -11.87 6.13
C MET A 190 -6.63 -10.83 6.23
N ALA A 191 -7.79 -11.19 6.76
CA ALA A 191 -8.91 -10.28 6.95
C ALA A 191 -8.58 -9.15 7.92
N LEU A 192 -7.93 -9.45 9.06
CA LEU A 192 -7.48 -8.44 10.01
C LEU A 192 -6.41 -7.52 9.42
N LYS A 193 -5.48 -8.10 8.67
CA LYS A 193 -4.35 -7.40 8.07
C LYS A 193 -4.77 -6.38 7.01
N HIS A 194 -5.81 -6.68 6.24
CA HIS A 194 -6.28 -5.88 5.11
C HIS A 194 -7.63 -5.20 5.35
N HIS A 195 -8.05 -5.05 6.60
CA HIS A 195 -9.35 -4.44 6.90
C HIS A 195 -9.37 -2.96 6.50
N PRO A 196 -10.37 -2.51 5.69
CA PRO A 196 -10.41 -1.14 5.18
C PRO A 196 -10.44 -0.06 6.24
N ASP A 197 -11.07 -0.31 7.40
CA ASP A 197 -11.21 0.66 8.49
C ASP A 197 -9.86 1.09 9.08
N LYS A 198 -8.85 0.24 8.98
CA LYS A 198 -7.50 0.52 9.51
C LYS A 198 -6.75 1.59 8.73
N VAL A 199 -7.15 1.85 7.50
CA VAL A 199 -6.51 2.81 6.60
C VAL A 199 -7.46 3.91 6.12
N ALA A 200 -8.66 4.01 6.69
CA ALA A 200 -9.68 4.98 6.29
C ALA A 200 -9.20 6.44 6.43
N ALA A 201 -8.35 6.72 7.43
CA ALA A 201 -7.76 8.04 7.65
C ALA A 201 -6.80 8.50 6.54
N LEU A 202 -6.27 7.59 5.72
CA LEU A 202 -5.32 7.89 4.65
C LEU A 202 -5.98 8.43 3.38
N GLY A 203 -7.29 8.36 3.28
CA GLY A 203 -8.07 8.85 2.16
C GLY A 203 -8.91 7.77 1.49
N GLU A 204 -9.86 8.21 0.67
CA GLU A 204 -10.87 7.33 0.07
C GLU A 204 -10.27 6.31 -0.91
N ASP A 205 -9.27 6.70 -1.70
CA ASP A 205 -8.65 5.77 -2.66
C ASP A 205 -7.85 4.67 -1.96
N VAL A 206 -7.19 4.99 -0.84
CA VAL A 206 -6.49 4.00 -0.03
C VAL A 206 -7.48 3.04 0.61
N ARG A 207 -8.60 3.57 1.14
CA ARG A 207 -9.70 2.77 1.69
C ARG A 207 -10.29 1.83 0.64
N LYS A 208 -10.58 2.34 -0.55
CA LYS A 208 -11.12 1.53 -1.67
C LYS A 208 -10.17 0.43 -2.12
N ALA A 209 -8.87 0.72 -2.19
CA ALA A 209 -7.87 -0.29 -2.53
C ALA A 209 -7.81 -1.40 -1.49
N ALA A 210 -7.87 -1.05 -0.21
CA ALA A 210 -7.95 -2.01 0.89
C ALA A 210 -9.25 -2.82 0.85
N GLU A 211 -10.38 -2.19 0.56
CA GLU A 211 -11.69 -2.85 0.42
C GLU A 211 -11.69 -3.88 -0.73
N LYS A 212 -11.13 -3.52 -1.89
CA LYS A 212 -11.00 -4.44 -3.01
C LYS A 212 -10.18 -5.68 -2.64
N LYS A 213 -9.07 -5.49 -1.94
CA LYS A 213 -8.22 -6.57 -1.48
C LYS A 213 -8.92 -7.45 -0.43
N PHE A 214 -9.63 -6.83 0.49
CA PHE A 214 -10.46 -7.52 1.46
C PHE A 214 -11.55 -8.38 0.80
N GLN A 215 -12.18 -7.86 -0.26
CA GLN A 215 -13.15 -8.61 -1.05
C GLN A 215 -12.53 -9.82 -1.75
N GLU A 216 -11.34 -9.69 -2.32
CA GLU A 216 -10.59 -10.80 -2.93
C GLU A 216 -10.27 -11.90 -1.90
N ILE A 217 -9.92 -11.52 -0.68
CA ILE A 217 -9.66 -12.46 0.43
C ILE A 217 -10.96 -13.20 0.82
N ASN A 218 -12.09 -12.49 0.91
CA ASN A 218 -13.39 -13.11 1.20
C ASN A 218 -13.82 -14.07 0.10
N ASP A 219 -13.66 -13.72 -1.17
CA ASP A 219 -13.99 -14.58 -2.31
C ASP A 219 -13.14 -15.86 -2.32
N ALA A 220 -11.86 -15.73 -2.01
CA ALA A 220 -10.95 -16.88 -1.88
C ALA A 220 -11.39 -17.82 -0.75
N LYS A 221 -11.72 -17.27 0.41
CA LYS A 221 -12.26 -18.03 1.55
C LYS A 221 -13.53 -18.77 1.17
N GLU A 222 -14.48 -18.13 0.53
CA GLU A 222 -15.75 -18.74 0.13
C GLU A 222 -15.54 -19.91 -0.82
N LYS A 223 -14.65 -19.77 -1.81
CA LYS A 223 -14.31 -20.87 -2.74
C LYS A 223 -13.74 -22.08 -2.00
N ILE A 224 -12.80 -21.87 -1.09
CA ILE A 224 -12.17 -22.94 -0.32
C ILE A 224 -13.18 -23.60 0.61
N PHE A 225 -13.97 -22.81 1.34
CA PHE A 225 -14.99 -23.34 2.25
C PHE A 225 -16.02 -24.18 1.51
N LYS A 226 -16.51 -23.69 0.38
CA LYS A 226 -17.46 -24.44 -0.47
C LYS A 226 -16.86 -25.75 -0.95
N ALA A 227 -15.61 -25.74 -1.43
CA ALA A 227 -14.93 -26.94 -1.91
C ALA A 227 -14.69 -27.99 -0.80
N ARG A 228 -14.54 -27.55 0.45
CA ARG A 228 -14.29 -28.40 1.61
C ARG A 228 -15.55 -28.76 2.40
N GLY A 229 -16.70 -28.17 2.08
CA GLY A 229 -17.94 -28.37 2.82
C GLY A 229 -17.94 -27.74 4.22
N LEU A 230 -17.28 -26.58 4.37
CA LEU A 230 -17.20 -25.81 5.62
C LEU A 230 -18.27 -24.74 5.70
#